data_740cf88042a3775bae4e99c7d214e594
#
_entry.id   740cf88042a3775bae4e99c7d214e594
#
_cell.length_a   1.000
_cell.length_b   1.000
_cell.length_c   1.000
_cell.angle_alpha   90.00
_cell.angle_beta   90.00
_cell.angle_gamma   90.00
#
_symmetry.space_group_name_H-M   'P 1'
#
loop_
_entity.id
_entity.type
_entity.pdbx_description
1 polymer ?
#
loop_
_entity_poly.entity_id
_entity_poly.type
_entity_poly.pdbx_seq_one_letter_code
_entity_poly.pdbx_strand_id
1 'polypeptide(L)'
;MGDIIQLLPDSVANQIAAGEVIQRPASVIKELVENAIDAGATHIDVLVVDAGRTSIQVIDDGKGMSETDARLSFERHATSKIRKADDLFSLRTMGFRGEALASIAAVAQIELKTRMESEDLGTHLSIAGSRFTGQEPCSCPVGSNFLVENLFFNVPARRKFLKSNTTELNNIITAFERIVLVYPQISFTLHSNGTELFSLRACSYRQRIVEVFGKRLNQDLLPIDVDTSLCHIHGFVGKPESARKKAPHQYFFVNDRYMKHPYFHKAVITAFDRLIPQGEQVPYFLYFDVPAENIDVNIHPTKTEIKFENEQAIWQILLAAVKEAVGRFNDIPSIDFDTEGKPDIPVFNPNIGMSAPKVDFNPAYNPFKQTSQPAKPSVPDGWEELYADLGSGGEIRQSKLFEQREDEMISSSLGTVSDTIEEGTIIPSAATQSAAESLIEDKAPSHYQYKGCYIMTAVKSGLMIIDQHRAHIRILYEEYLRQLSEHKVHSQKVLFPEMVQFSVSDQVVLDQILPEMAEMGFQLDSLGGGSYAVNGVPAGIEGLNVVALINDMVASAMESGTSAKEEIDQALALSLARNAAIPQGQVLSSMEMDNIVNELFACSNVNYTPSGEPVIAIMKQQDIEHLFDS
;
A
#
# COMPACT_ATOMS: atom_id res chain seq x y z
N MET A 1 -49.60 -38.80 2.51
CA MET A 1 -48.63 -37.69 2.67
C MET A 1 -48.35 -37.17 1.26
N GLY A 2 -48.63 -35.88 1.00
CA GLY A 2 -48.32 -35.30 -0.30
C GLY A 2 -46.80 -35.15 -0.48
N ASP A 3 -46.35 -35.18 -1.72
CA ASP A 3 -44.94 -35.04 -2.06
C ASP A 3 -44.39 -33.72 -1.50
N ILE A 4 -43.28 -33.78 -0.78
CA ILE A 4 -42.65 -32.64 -0.10
C ILE A 4 -41.76 -31.86 -1.07
N ILE A 5 -41.20 -32.52 -2.11
CA ILE A 5 -40.34 -31.94 -3.12
C ILE A 5 -41.21 -31.34 -4.22
N GLN A 6 -41.02 -30.04 -4.48
CA GLN A 6 -41.74 -29.32 -5.55
C GLN A 6 -40.74 -28.59 -6.47
N LEU A 7 -41.06 -28.51 -7.74
CA LEU A 7 -40.29 -27.71 -8.70
C LEU A 7 -40.43 -26.22 -8.37
N LEU A 8 -39.34 -25.51 -8.28
CA LEU A 8 -39.35 -24.06 -8.06
C LEU A 8 -39.85 -23.33 -9.30
N PRO A 9 -40.63 -22.25 -9.17
CA PRO A 9 -40.95 -21.36 -10.28
C PRO A 9 -39.63 -20.83 -10.92
N ASP A 10 -39.62 -20.72 -12.26
CA ASP A 10 -38.45 -20.28 -13.03
C ASP A 10 -37.85 -18.95 -12.50
N SER A 11 -38.71 -18.00 -12.11
CA SER A 11 -38.27 -16.72 -11.55
C SER A 11 -37.47 -16.87 -10.28
N VAL A 12 -37.84 -17.82 -9.39
CA VAL A 12 -37.13 -18.09 -8.13
C VAL A 12 -35.85 -18.85 -8.42
N ALA A 13 -35.91 -19.86 -9.29
CA ALA A 13 -34.72 -20.59 -9.73
C ALA A 13 -33.68 -19.67 -10.36
N ASN A 14 -34.13 -18.70 -11.18
CA ASN A 14 -33.29 -17.70 -11.82
C ASN A 14 -32.64 -16.75 -10.81
N GLN A 15 -33.38 -16.31 -9.77
CA GLN A 15 -32.82 -15.45 -8.73
C GLN A 15 -31.78 -16.19 -7.83
N ILE A 16 -32.01 -17.47 -7.57
CA ILE A 16 -31.04 -18.29 -6.80
C ILE A 16 -29.73 -18.43 -7.59
N ALA A 17 -29.82 -18.85 -8.84
CA ALA A 17 -28.63 -19.03 -9.70
C ALA A 17 -27.93 -17.70 -10.03
N ALA A 18 -28.69 -16.62 -10.24
CA ALA A 18 -28.11 -15.29 -10.37
C ALA A 18 -27.27 -14.90 -9.16
N GLY A 19 -27.56 -15.44 -7.99
CA GLY A 19 -26.81 -15.19 -6.78
C GLY A 19 -25.42 -15.79 -6.71
N GLU A 20 -25.18 -16.80 -7.47
CA GLU A 20 -23.84 -17.43 -7.56
C GLU A 20 -22.95 -16.65 -8.53
N VAL A 21 -23.53 -16.04 -9.57
CA VAL A 21 -22.80 -15.31 -10.61
C VAL A 21 -22.68 -13.82 -10.29
N ILE A 22 -23.80 -13.17 -9.96
CA ILE A 22 -23.87 -11.72 -9.73
C ILE A 22 -24.02 -11.44 -8.24
N GLN A 23 -22.89 -11.19 -7.57
CA GLN A 23 -22.84 -10.89 -6.15
C GLN A 23 -22.77 -9.38 -5.86
N ARG A 24 -22.16 -8.60 -6.76
CA ARG A 24 -21.87 -7.17 -6.62
C ARG A 24 -21.94 -6.45 -7.96
N PRO A 25 -22.00 -5.08 -7.97
CA PRO A 25 -21.89 -4.28 -9.19
C PRO A 25 -20.64 -4.61 -10.03
N ALA A 26 -19.49 -4.84 -9.38
CA ALA A 26 -18.26 -5.23 -10.05
C ALA A 26 -18.39 -6.53 -10.88
N SER A 27 -19.26 -7.49 -10.45
CA SER A 27 -19.51 -8.71 -11.22
C SER A 27 -20.25 -8.42 -12.53
N VAL A 28 -21.18 -7.46 -12.53
CA VAL A 28 -21.91 -7.03 -13.73
C VAL A 28 -20.94 -6.43 -14.75
N ILE A 29 -20.11 -5.48 -14.31
CA ILE A 29 -19.11 -4.81 -15.15
C ILE A 29 -18.15 -5.85 -15.74
N LYS A 30 -17.63 -6.75 -14.92
CA LYS A 30 -16.74 -7.82 -15.36
C LYS A 30 -17.36 -8.63 -16.50
N GLU A 31 -18.56 -9.15 -16.32
CA GLU A 31 -19.21 -10.00 -17.32
C GLU A 31 -19.56 -9.23 -18.61
N LEU A 32 -20.02 -7.95 -18.51
CA LEU A 32 -20.34 -7.15 -19.68
C LEU A 32 -19.10 -6.75 -20.48
N VAL A 33 -18.02 -6.33 -19.81
CA VAL A 33 -16.76 -5.96 -20.48
C VAL A 33 -16.09 -7.18 -21.10
N GLU A 34 -16.08 -8.34 -20.42
CA GLU A 34 -15.60 -9.59 -21.00
C GLU A 34 -16.42 -10.00 -22.24
N ASN A 35 -17.74 -9.77 -22.26
CA ASN A 35 -18.56 -10.03 -23.43
C ASN A 35 -18.27 -9.07 -24.59
N ALA A 36 -17.99 -7.79 -24.31
CA ALA A 36 -17.57 -6.81 -25.31
C ALA A 36 -16.22 -7.19 -25.96
N ILE A 37 -15.25 -7.64 -25.14
CA ILE A 37 -13.97 -8.16 -25.64
C ILE A 37 -14.18 -9.38 -26.53
N ASP A 38 -14.97 -10.35 -26.09
CA ASP A 38 -15.32 -11.55 -26.87
C ASP A 38 -16.10 -11.22 -28.17
N ALA A 39 -16.79 -10.06 -28.20
CA ALA A 39 -17.43 -9.52 -29.40
C ALA A 39 -16.45 -8.84 -30.37
N GLY A 40 -15.17 -8.73 -30.01
CA GLY A 40 -14.13 -8.13 -30.84
C GLY A 40 -14.13 -6.59 -30.78
N ALA A 41 -14.59 -6.00 -29.70
CA ALA A 41 -14.58 -4.55 -29.52
C ALA A 41 -13.16 -3.99 -29.52
N THR A 42 -12.99 -2.80 -30.08
CA THR A 42 -11.74 -2.02 -30.06
C THR A 42 -11.83 -0.84 -29.12
N HIS A 43 -13.04 -0.44 -28.75
CA HIS A 43 -13.32 0.61 -27.80
C HIS A 43 -14.48 0.21 -26.87
N ILE A 44 -14.29 0.39 -25.57
CA ILE A 44 -15.27 0.03 -24.55
C ILE A 44 -15.40 1.17 -23.54
N ASP A 45 -16.61 1.73 -23.43
CA ASP A 45 -16.93 2.76 -22.45
C ASP A 45 -17.75 2.17 -21.31
N VAL A 46 -17.35 2.44 -20.07
CA VAL A 46 -18.05 2.02 -18.86
C VAL A 46 -18.46 3.25 -18.06
N LEU A 47 -19.78 3.40 -17.85
CA LEU A 47 -20.35 4.50 -17.07
C LEU A 47 -21.06 3.93 -15.84
N VAL A 48 -20.78 4.48 -14.69
CA VAL A 48 -21.28 4.00 -13.40
C VAL A 48 -21.89 5.16 -12.61
N VAL A 49 -23.10 4.96 -12.09
CA VAL A 49 -23.77 5.92 -11.20
C VAL A 49 -23.99 5.28 -9.84
N ASP A 50 -23.64 5.99 -8.75
CA ASP A 50 -23.74 5.54 -7.36
C ASP A 50 -23.04 4.18 -7.13
N ALA A 51 -21.83 4.03 -7.66
CA ALA A 51 -21.07 2.79 -7.59
C ALA A 51 -21.84 1.55 -8.13
N GLY A 52 -22.66 1.76 -9.17
CA GLY A 52 -23.44 0.72 -9.82
C GLY A 52 -24.75 0.34 -9.11
N ARG A 53 -25.15 1.09 -8.11
CA ARG A 53 -26.47 0.89 -7.44
C ARG A 53 -27.63 1.44 -8.26
N THR A 54 -27.42 2.62 -8.85
CA THR A 54 -28.41 3.29 -9.69
C THR A 54 -28.30 2.78 -11.11
N SER A 55 -27.15 2.89 -11.75
CA SER A 55 -26.96 2.34 -13.09
C SER A 55 -25.52 1.94 -13.38
N ILE A 56 -25.39 0.97 -14.29
CA ILE A 56 -24.16 0.53 -14.93
C ILE A 56 -24.44 0.51 -16.42
N GLN A 57 -23.66 1.24 -17.20
CA GLN A 57 -23.76 1.23 -18.65
C GLN A 57 -22.43 0.80 -19.26
N VAL A 58 -22.48 -0.13 -20.21
CA VAL A 58 -21.32 -0.60 -20.98
C VAL A 58 -21.66 -0.46 -22.45
N ILE A 59 -20.82 0.29 -23.16
CA ILE A 59 -20.96 0.57 -24.58
C ILE A 59 -19.74 0.01 -25.29
N ASP A 60 -19.94 -0.79 -26.33
CA ASP A 60 -18.88 -1.38 -27.14
C ASP A 60 -19.12 -1.16 -28.63
N ASP A 61 -18.04 -1.13 -29.40
CA ASP A 61 -18.02 -1.08 -30.87
C ASP A 61 -17.80 -2.46 -31.51
N GLY A 62 -18.13 -3.54 -30.79
CA GLY A 62 -18.00 -4.91 -31.27
C GLY A 62 -18.97 -5.27 -32.39
N LYS A 63 -19.04 -6.56 -32.73
CA LYS A 63 -19.84 -7.05 -33.87
C LYS A 63 -21.36 -6.84 -33.71
N GLY A 64 -21.86 -6.51 -32.53
CA GLY A 64 -23.28 -6.41 -32.24
C GLY A 64 -24.02 -7.75 -32.29
N MET A 65 -25.36 -7.69 -32.27
CA MET A 65 -26.24 -8.85 -32.30
C MET A 65 -27.43 -8.60 -33.24
N SER A 66 -27.90 -9.66 -33.90
CA SER A 66 -29.18 -9.64 -34.63
C SER A 66 -30.36 -9.52 -33.66
N GLU A 67 -31.54 -9.18 -34.17
CA GLU A 67 -32.79 -9.12 -33.37
C GLU A 67 -33.04 -10.41 -32.59
N THR A 68 -32.83 -11.57 -33.23
CA THR A 68 -33.02 -12.89 -32.64
C THR A 68 -31.96 -13.20 -31.59
N ASP A 69 -30.69 -12.93 -31.91
CA ASP A 69 -29.56 -13.20 -30.99
C ASP A 69 -29.62 -12.29 -29.77
N ALA A 70 -30.02 -11.02 -29.92
CA ALA A 70 -30.23 -10.09 -28.83
C ALA A 70 -31.22 -10.65 -27.78
N ARG A 71 -32.32 -11.24 -28.23
CA ARG A 71 -33.30 -11.89 -27.37
C ARG A 71 -32.76 -13.19 -26.75
N LEU A 72 -32.16 -14.06 -27.56
CA LEU A 72 -31.60 -15.34 -27.12
C LEU A 72 -30.44 -15.18 -26.12
N SER A 73 -29.69 -14.08 -26.19
CA SER A 73 -28.58 -13.83 -25.29
C SER A 73 -28.97 -13.76 -23.82
N PHE A 74 -30.24 -13.51 -23.49
CA PHE A 74 -30.78 -13.49 -22.14
C PHE A 74 -31.43 -14.82 -21.71
N GLU A 75 -31.47 -15.81 -22.60
CA GLU A 75 -31.88 -17.16 -22.23
C GLU A 75 -30.74 -17.93 -21.59
N ARG A 76 -31.10 -18.81 -20.65
CA ARG A 76 -30.10 -19.66 -19.98
C ARG A 76 -29.49 -20.67 -20.95
N HIS A 77 -28.23 -20.93 -20.81
CA HIS A 77 -27.46 -21.86 -21.62
C HIS A 77 -27.40 -21.48 -23.11
N ALA A 78 -27.79 -20.26 -23.46
CA ALA A 78 -27.61 -19.72 -24.79
C ALA A 78 -26.19 -19.10 -24.89
N THR A 79 -25.35 -19.63 -25.77
CA THR A 79 -23.98 -19.16 -26.00
C THR A 79 -23.57 -19.32 -27.44
N SER A 80 -22.83 -18.37 -27.97
CA SER A 80 -22.16 -18.46 -29.28
C SER A 80 -20.78 -19.08 -29.23
N LYS A 81 -20.26 -19.37 -28.02
CA LYS A 81 -18.81 -19.58 -27.74
C LYS A 81 -18.42 -21.06 -27.69
N ILE A 82 -19.36 -21.94 -27.33
CA ILE A 82 -19.15 -23.41 -27.27
C ILE A 82 -20.33 -24.12 -27.93
N ARG A 83 -20.06 -25.24 -28.60
CA ARG A 83 -21.09 -26.07 -29.24
C ARG A 83 -20.98 -27.54 -28.86
N LYS A 84 -19.76 -28.02 -28.48
CA LYS A 84 -19.47 -29.40 -28.13
C LYS A 84 -18.77 -29.46 -26.78
N ALA A 85 -18.82 -30.62 -26.14
CA ALA A 85 -18.15 -30.83 -24.85
C ALA A 85 -16.62 -30.66 -24.98
N ASP A 86 -16.05 -31.03 -26.11
CA ASP A 86 -14.61 -30.90 -26.37
C ASP A 86 -14.14 -29.45 -26.42
N ASP A 87 -15.02 -28.51 -26.78
CA ASP A 87 -14.71 -27.07 -26.78
C ASP A 87 -14.37 -26.54 -25.36
N LEU A 88 -14.82 -27.25 -24.30
CA LEU A 88 -14.51 -26.90 -22.91
C LEU A 88 -13.02 -27.05 -22.57
N PHE A 89 -12.29 -27.91 -23.29
CA PHE A 89 -10.85 -28.14 -23.08
C PHE A 89 -9.97 -27.20 -23.93
N SER A 90 -10.57 -26.42 -24.84
CA SER A 90 -9.86 -25.48 -25.72
C SER A 90 -10.37 -24.04 -25.61
N LEU A 91 -10.90 -23.67 -24.44
CA LEU A 91 -11.50 -22.36 -24.20
C LEU A 91 -10.48 -21.22 -24.32
N ARG A 92 -10.68 -20.37 -25.32
CA ARG A 92 -9.95 -19.10 -25.49
C ARG A 92 -10.79 -17.87 -25.17
N THR A 93 -12.14 -18.01 -25.07
CA THR A 93 -13.03 -16.91 -24.73
C THR A 93 -13.15 -16.71 -23.22
N MET A 94 -13.38 -15.48 -22.76
CA MET A 94 -13.52 -15.15 -21.34
C MET A 94 -14.79 -15.76 -20.74
N GLY A 95 -15.92 -15.63 -21.43
CA GLY A 95 -17.20 -16.24 -21.07
C GLY A 95 -17.50 -17.49 -21.91
N PHE A 96 -18.19 -18.49 -21.36
CA PHE A 96 -18.60 -19.69 -22.09
C PHE A 96 -19.95 -20.30 -21.64
N ARG A 97 -20.39 -20.05 -20.41
CA ARG A 97 -21.56 -20.76 -19.81
C ARG A 97 -22.92 -20.31 -20.32
N GLY A 98 -23.02 -19.12 -20.95
CA GLY A 98 -24.32 -18.56 -21.37
C GLY A 98 -25.29 -18.29 -20.24
N GLU A 99 -24.78 -17.88 -19.06
CA GLU A 99 -25.59 -17.66 -17.86
C GLU A 99 -25.49 -16.21 -17.33
N ALA A 100 -24.48 -15.44 -17.74
CA ALA A 100 -24.19 -14.13 -17.17
C ALA A 100 -25.32 -13.12 -17.44
N LEU A 101 -25.70 -12.94 -18.71
CA LEU A 101 -26.77 -12.00 -19.09
C LEU A 101 -28.13 -12.40 -18.51
N ALA A 102 -28.46 -13.70 -18.53
CA ALA A 102 -29.67 -14.23 -17.90
C ALA A 102 -29.69 -13.95 -16.39
N SER A 103 -28.51 -14.09 -15.72
CA SER A 103 -28.37 -13.81 -14.29
C SER A 103 -28.51 -12.32 -13.97
N ILE A 104 -27.96 -11.42 -14.80
CA ILE A 104 -28.12 -9.96 -14.64
C ILE A 104 -29.59 -9.60 -14.82
N ALA A 105 -30.24 -10.11 -15.88
CA ALA A 105 -31.66 -9.86 -16.17
C ALA A 105 -32.60 -10.33 -15.04
N ALA A 106 -32.25 -11.39 -14.33
CA ALA A 106 -33.02 -11.90 -13.21
C ALA A 106 -33.08 -10.94 -12.00
N VAL A 107 -32.06 -10.09 -11.82
CA VAL A 107 -31.90 -9.25 -10.63
C VAL A 107 -31.84 -7.75 -10.91
N ALA A 108 -31.95 -7.33 -12.17
CA ALA A 108 -31.87 -5.94 -12.59
C ALA A 108 -32.92 -5.60 -13.66
N GLN A 109 -33.01 -4.31 -13.99
CA GLN A 109 -33.67 -3.81 -15.18
C GLN A 109 -32.59 -3.57 -16.23
N ILE A 110 -32.82 -4.01 -17.47
CA ILE A 110 -31.82 -3.93 -18.55
C ILE A 110 -32.48 -3.28 -19.77
N GLU A 111 -31.76 -2.33 -20.35
CA GLU A 111 -31.98 -1.87 -21.71
C GLU A 111 -30.75 -2.25 -22.55
N LEU A 112 -31.00 -2.88 -23.68
CA LEU A 112 -30.01 -3.24 -24.68
C LEU A 112 -30.31 -2.55 -25.98
N LYS A 113 -29.33 -1.83 -26.54
CA LYS A 113 -29.37 -1.35 -27.92
C LYS A 113 -28.22 -1.97 -28.66
N THR A 114 -28.46 -2.71 -29.72
CA THR A 114 -27.42 -3.41 -30.46
C THR A 114 -27.71 -3.42 -31.95
N ARG A 115 -26.64 -3.37 -32.75
CA ARG A 115 -26.73 -3.42 -34.21
C ARG A 115 -25.52 -4.12 -34.81
N MET A 116 -25.74 -4.99 -35.75
CA MET A 116 -24.69 -5.58 -36.59
C MET A 116 -24.31 -4.63 -37.73
N GLU A 117 -23.06 -4.72 -38.21
CA GLU A 117 -22.60 -3.92 -39.34
C GLU A 117 -23.39 -4.16 -40.62
N SER A 118 -23.94 -5.39 -40.79
CA SER A 118 -24.73 -5.80 -41.95
C SER A 118 -26.18 -5.29 -41.92
N GLU A 119 -26.62 -4.65 -40.84
CA GLU A 119 -28.01 -4.21 -40.62
C GLU A 119 -28.10 -2.69 -40.58
N ASP A 120 -29.12 -2.13 -41.25
CA ASP A 120 -29.39 -0.68 -41.26
C ASP A 120 -29.98 -0.16 -39.95
N LEU A 121 -30.81 -0.97 -39.31
CA LEU A 121 -31.45 -0.69 -38.03
C LEU A 121 -30.99 -1.68 -36.98
N GLY A 122 -30.82 -1.18 -35.78
CA GLY A 122 -30.55 -2.02 -34.62
C GLY A 122 -31.81 -2.40 -33.86
N THR A 123 -31.64 -3.15 -32.80
CA THR A 123 -32.70 -3.61 -31.90
C THR A 123 -32.55 -2.96 -30.54
N HIS A 124 -33.66 -2.39 -30.04
CA HIS A 124 -33.80 -1.96 -28.64
C HIS A 124 -34.62 -3.01 -27.91
N LEU A 125 -34.07 -3.56 -26.84
CA LEU A 125 -34.68 -4.59 -26.02
C LEU A 125 -34.72 -4.13 -24.56
N SER A 126 -35.90 -4.29 -23.91
CA SER A 126 -36.08 -3.97 -22.50
C SER A 126 -36.52 -5.20 -21.71
N ILE A 127 -35.86 -5.44 -20.55
CA ILE A 127 -36.09 -6.60 -19.70
C ILE A 127 -36.14 -6.16 -18.24
N ALA A 128 -37.05 -6.70 -17.44
CA ALA A 128 -37.11 -6.47 -16.01
C ALA A 128 -37.42 -7.78 -15.26
N GLY A 129 -36.52 -8.24 -14.39
CA GLY A 129 -36.70 -9.46 -13.60
C GLY A 129 -36.97 -10.70 -14.46
N SER A 130 -36.15 -10.95 -15.48
CA SER A 130 -36.28 -12.03 -16.48
C SER A 130 -37.53 -11.96 -17.36
N ARG A 131 -38.23 -10.83 -17.41
CA ARG A 131 -39.40 -10.66 -18.30
C ARG A 131 -39.09 -9.62 -19.35
N PHE A 132 -39.26 -9.98 -20.61
CA PHE A 132 -39.19 -9.04 -21.72
C PHE A 132 -40.36 -8.07 -21.63
N THR A 133 -40.05 -6.77 -21.61
CA THR A 133 -41.06 -5.69 -21.51
C THR A 133 -41.25 -4.96 -22.84
N GLY A 134 -40.26 -4.98 -23.72
CA GLY A 134 -40.32 -4.37 -25.05
C GLY A 134 -39.23 -4.88 -25.96
N GLN A 135 -39.51 -4.89 -27.26
CA GLN A 135 -38.55 -5.12 -28.34
C GLN A 135 -38.99 -4.32 -29.55
N GLU A 136 -38.13 -3.41 -30.00
CA GLU A 136 -38.45 -2.52 -31.12
C GLU A 136 -37.20 -2.18 -31.93
N PRO A 137 -37.33 -1.91 -33.23
CA PRO A 137 -36.19 -1.44 -34.01
C PRO A 137 -35.80 -0.03 -33.57
N CYS A 138 -34.48 0.24 -33.54
CA CYS A 138 -33.94 1.54 -33.19
C CYS A 138 -32.73 1.92 -34.06
N SER A 139 -32.45 3.22 -34.13
CA SER A 139 -31.23 3.70 -34.74
C SER A 139 -30.13 3.76 -33.67
N CYS A 140 -29.06 2.96 -33.83
CA CYS A 140 -27.93 2.94 -32.94
C CYS A 140 -26.62 2.66 -33.71
N PRO A 141 -25.46 3.00 -33.17
CA PRO A 141 -24.15 2.60 -33.73
C PRO A 141 -24.01 1.08 -33.83
N VAL A 142 -23.05 0.61 -34.61
CA VAL A 142 -22.61 -0.79 -34.61
C VAL A 142 -22.02 -1.11 -33.25
N GLY A 143 -22.29 -2.33 -32.74
CA GLY A 143 -21.86 -2.77 -31.41
C GLY A 143 -23.04 -2.98 -30.47
N SER A 144 -22.79 -2.88 -29.17
CA SER A 144 -23.83 -3.06 -28.16
C SER A 144 -23.70 -2.01 -27.05
N ASN A 145 -24.88 -1.60 -26.55
CA ASN A 145 -25.00 -0.68 -25.43
C ASN A 145 -25.94 -1.33 -24.40
N PHE A 146 -25.38 -1.79 -23.31
CA PHE A 146 -26.09 -2.36 -22.17
C PHE A 146 -26.23 -1.33 -21.08
N LEU A 147 -27.45 -0.97 -20.72
CA LEU A 147 -27.77 -0.19 -19.54
C LEU A 147 -28.47 -1.10 -18.52
N VAL A 148 -27.82 -1.26 -17.37
CA VAL A 148 -28.33 -2.08 -16.25
C VAL A 148 -28.69 -1.13 -15.12
N GLU A 149 -29.95 -1.11 -14.74
CA GLU A 149 -30.51 -0.22 -13.74
C GLU A 149 -31.05 -0.98 -12.53
N ASN A 150 -31.08 -0.31 -11.38
CA ASN A 150 -31.72 -0.78 -10.17
C ASN A 150 -31.29 -2.19 -9.77
N LEU A 151 -29.99 -2.45 -9.77
CA LEU A 151 -29.45 -3.76 -9.41
C LEU A 151 -30.00 -4.25 -8.05
N PHE A 152 -30.48 -5.50 -8.01
CA PHE A 152 -31.14 -6.13 -6.86
C PHE A 152 -32.49 -5.49 -6.46
N PHE A 153 -33.19 -4.84 -7.39
CA PHE A 153 -34.49 -4.22 -7.09
C PHE A 153 -35.52 -5.22 -6.54
N ASN A 154 -35.49 -6.47 -7.01
CA ASN A 154 -36.35 -7.56 -6.62
C ASN A 154 -35.77 -8.51 -5.57
N VAL A 155 -34.57 -8.21 -5.03
CA VAL A 155 -33.88 -8.99 -4.00
C VAL A 155 -33.42 -8.05 -2.86
N PRO A 156 -34.34 -7.55 -2.01
CA PRO A 156 -34.07 -6.52 -1.02
C PRO A 156 -32.96 -6.92 -0.02
N ALA A 157 -32.86 -8.21 0.32
CA ALA A 157 -31.81 -8.71 1.19
C ALA A 157 -30.43 -8.41 0.61
N ARG A 158 -30.16 -8.74 -0.67
CA ARG A 158 -28.86 -8.47 -1.31
C ARG A 158 -28.57 -6.97 -1.42
N ARG A 159 -29.58 -6.16 -1.73
CA ARG A 159 -29.42 -4.70 -1.80
C ARG A 159 -28.93 -4.12 -0.46
N LYS A 160 -29.37 -4.69 0.68
CA LYS A 160 -28.89 -4.30 2.02
C LYS A 160 -27.46 -4.76 2.31
N PHE A 161 -26.98 -5.83 1.68
CA PHE A 161 -25.62 -6.33 1.86
C PHE A 161 -24.57 -5.61 1.00
N LEU A 162 -24.98 -4.70 0.10
CA LEU A 162 -24.04 -3.83 -0.61
C LEU A 162 -23.34 -2.91 0.40
N LYS A 163 -22.02 -2.85 0.31
CA LYS A 163 -21.19 -2.01 1.16
C LYS A 163 -21.32 -0.53 0.79
N SER A 164 -20.54 0.35 1.39
CA SER A 164 -20.53 1.78 1.03
C SER A 164 -20.25 1.99 -0.47
N ASN A 165 -20.67 3.14 -1.01
CA ASN A 165 -20.41 3.46 -2.42
C ASN A 165 -18.90 3.46 -2.73
N THR A 166 -18.06 3.93 -1.81
CA THR A 166 -16.59 3.90 -1.96
C THR A 166 -16.06 2.48 -2.08
N THR A 167 -16.52 1.57 -1.19
CA THR A 167 -16.09 0.16 -1.24
C THR A 167 -16.55 -0.53 -2.53
N GLU A 168 -17.79 -0.29 -2.97
CA GLU A 168 -18.28 -0.89 -4.22
C GLU A 168 -17.56 -0.29 -5.44
N LEU A 169 -17.25 1.02 -5.43
CA LEU A 169 -16.46 1.65 -6.50
C LEU A 169 -15.04 1.08 -6.57
N ASN A 170 -14.38 0.86 -5.44
CA ASN A 170 -13.06 0.21 -5.39
C ASN A 170 -13.10 -1.23 -5.93
N ASN A 171 -14.17 -1.98 -5.62
CA ASN A 171 -14.37 -3.31 -6.21
C ASN A 171 -14.53 -3.25 -7.74
N ILE A 172 -15.23 -2.22 -8.25
CA ILE A 172 -15.39 -1.98 -9.68
C ILE A 172 -14.04 -1.64 -10.32
N ILE A 173 -13.30 -0.70 -9.76
CA ILE A 173 -11.97 -0.31 -10.22
C ILE A 173 -11.04 -1.52 -10.27
N THR A 174 -10.97 -2.31 -9.18
CA THR A 174 -10.13 -3.51 -9.13
C THR A 174 -10.53 -4.56 -10.19
N ALA A 175 -11.83 -4.74 -10.45
CA ALA A 175 -12.29 -5.66 -11.49
C ALA A 175 -11.93 -5.13 -12.89
N PHE A 176 -12.07 -3.83 -13.11
CA PHE A 176 -11.72 -3.16 -14.35
C PHE A 176 -10.21 -3.20 -14.62
N GLU A 177 -9.37 -2.91 -13.62
CA GLU A 177 -7.91 -3.01 -13.71
C GLU A 177 -7.45 -4.39 -14.16
N ARG A 178 -8.04 -5.46 -13.62
CA ARG A 178 -7.71 -6.85 -14.00
C ARG A 178 -7.99 -7.15 -15.46
N ILE A 179 -8.97 -6.49 -16.06
CA ILE A 179 -9.31 -6.68 -17.47
C ILE A 179 -8.41 -5.83 -18.36
N VAL A 180 -8.27 -4.53 -18.08
CA VAL A 180 -7.54 -3.60 -18.95
C VAL A 180 -6.04 -3.89 -19.02
N LEU A 181 -5.47 -4.53 -17.97
CA LEU A 181 -4.07 -4.96 -17.95
C LEU A 181 -3.79 -6.08 -18.94
N VAL A 182 -4.77 -6.90 -19.27
CA VAL A 182 -4.63 -8.03 -20.19
C VAL A 182 -4.82 -7.62 -21.65
N TYR A 183 -5.65 -6.60 -21.89
CA TYR A 183 -6.01 -6.15 -23.24
C TYR A 183 -5.48 -4.74 -23.54
N PRO A 184 -4.15 -4.53 -23.60
CA PRO A 184 -3.59 -3.20 -23.86
C PRO A 184 -3.93 -2.66 -25.25
N GLN A 185 -4.28 -3.54 -26.21
CA GLN A 185 -4.65 -3.18 -27.58
C GLN A 185 -6.06 -2.58 -27.69
N ILE A 186 -6.90 -2.69 -26.66
CA ILE A 186 -8.27 -2.15 -26.62
C ILE A 186 -8.23 -0.82 -25.88
N SER A 187 -9.00 0.16 -26.38
CA SER A 187 -9.21 1.43 -25.70
C SER A 187 -10.34 1.30 -24.68
N PHE A 188 -10.14 1.81 -23.48
CA PHE A 188 -11.16 1.74 -22.41
C PHE A 188 -11.36 3.10 -21.76
N THR A 189 -12.61 3.42 -21.43
CA THR A 189 -12.93 4.52 -20.52
C THR A 189 -13.74 4.02 -19.33
N LEU A 190 -13.57 4.64 -18.17
CA LEU A 190 -14.40 4.41 -16.99
C LEU A 190 -14.82 5.74 -16.40
N HIS A 191 -16.12 5.97 -16.32
CA HIS A 191 -16.71 7.16 -15.71
C HIS A 191 -17.50 6.79 -14.45
N SER A 192 -17.38 7.59 -13.40
CA SER A 192 -18.18 7.46 -12.18
C SER A 192 -18.87 8.80 -11.86
N ASN A 193 -20.20 8.79 -11.79
CA ASN A 193 -21.01 9.99 -11.54
C ASN A 193 -20.66 11.18 -12.46
N GLY A 194 -20.33 10.89 -13.73
CA GLY A 194 -19.95 11.89 -14.72
C GLY A 194 -18.47 12.32 -14.68
N THR A 195 -17.70 11.84 -13.72
CA THR A 195 -16.25 12.08 -13.66
C THR A 195 -15.50 10.96 -14.36
N GLU A 196 -14.57 11.29 -15.25
CA GLU A 196 -13.69 10.34 -15.91
C GLU A 196 -12.62 9.86 -14.92
N LEU A 197 -12.62 8.54 -14.62
CA LEU A 197 -11.62 7.90 -13.76
C LEU A 197 -10.47 7.33 -14.58
N PHE A 198 -10.77 6.70 -15.71
CA PHE A 198 -9.80 6.16 -16.64
C PHE A 198 -10.11 6.57 -18.06
N SER A 199 -9.04 6.89 -18.81
CA SER A 199 -9.06 7.11 -20.26
C SER A 199 -7.82 6.44 -20.84
N LEU A 200 -7.97 5.17 -21.20
CA LEU A 200 -6.88 4.27 -21.59
C LEU A 200 -6.93 4.04 -23.10
N ARG A 201 -5.90 4.46 -23.82
CA ARG A 201 -5.79 4.24 -25.27
C ARG A 201 -5.09 2.93 -25.55
N ALA A 202 -5.24 2.39 -26.75
CA ALA A 202 -4.48 1.24 -27.21
C ALA A 202 -2.96 1.51 -27.12
N CYS A 203 -2.20 0.63 -26.47
CA CYS A 203 -0.79 0.83 -26.14
C CYS A 203 -0.07 -0.51 -25.89
N SER A 204 1.18 -0.47 -25.42
CA SER A 204 1.93 -1.65 -24.97
C SER A 204 1.56 -2.04 -23.52
N TYR A 205 1.85 -3.29 -23.12
CA TYR A 205 1.67 -3.76 -21.72
C TYR A 205 2.32 -2.81 -20.70
N ARG A 206 3.57 -2.41 -20.93
CA ARG A 206 4.29 -1.51 -20.04
C ARG A 206 3.58 -0.17 -19.89
N GLN A 207 3.16 0.41 -21.00
CA GLN A 207 2.47 1.69 -20.99
C GLN A 207 1.10 1.59 -20.33
N ARG A 208 0.35 0.49 -20.54
CA ARG A 208 -0.92 0.23 -19.89
C ARG A 208 -0.77 0.16 -18.37
N ILE A 209 0.24 -0.55 -17.85
CA ILE A 209 0.55 -0.61 -16.42
C ILE A 209 0.82 0.80 -15.87
N VAL A 210 1.61 1.60 -16.59
CA VAL A 210 1.95 2.97 -16.19
C VAL A 210 0.76 3.93 -16.23
N GLU A 211 -0.14 3.77 -17.21
CA GLU A 211 -1.38 4.56 -17.30
C GLU A 211 -2.36 4.24 -16.15
N VAL A 212 -2.42 2.98 -15.73
CA VAL A 212 -3.31 2.53 -14.64
C VAL A 212 -2.76 2.91 -13.26
N PHE A 213 -1.46 2.67 -13.00
CA PHE A 213 -0.87 2.79 -11.65
C PHE A 213 0.05 4.00 -11.46
N GLY A 214 0.24 4.81 -12.51
CA GLY A 214 1.00 6.04 -12.45
C GLY A 214 2.42 5.96 -13.02
N LYS A 215 2.93 7.13 -13.45
CA LYS A 215 4.19 7.26 -14.20
C LYS A 215 5.44 6.84 -13.41
N ARG A 216 5.40 6.95 -12.09
CA ARG A 216 6.53 6.58 -11.21
C ARG A 216 6.90 5.10 -11.37
N LEU A 217 5.89 4.23 -11.52
CA LEU A 217 6.11 2.80 -11.68
C LEU A 217 6.95 2.44 -12.91
N ASN A 218 6.96 3.29 -13.96
CA ASN A 218 7.73 3.04 -15.17
C ASN A 218 9.24 2.87 -14.94
N GLN A 219 9.80 3.60 -13.98
CA GLN A 219 11.24 3.54 -13.66
C GLN A 219 11.59 2.30 -12.81
N ASP A 220 10.58 1.74 -12.16
CA ASP A 220 10.76 0.65 -11.20
C ASP A 220 10.52 -0.73 -11.82
N LEU A 221 10.00 -0.83 -13.05
CA LEU A 221 9.67 -2.08 -13.71
C LEU A 221 10.84 -2.68 -14.47
N LEU A 222 11.22 -3.92 -14.13
CA LEU A 222 12.16 -4.77 -14.82
C LEU A 222 11.40 -5.75 -15.75
N PRO A 223 11.76 -5.88 -17.03
CA PRO A 223 11.09 -6.79 -17.94
C PRO A 223 11.49 -8.23 -17.65
N ILE A 224 10.53 -9.13 -17.81
CA ILE A 224 10.71 -10.59 -17.82
C ILE A 224 10.16 -11.10 -19.15
N ASP A 225 10.93 -11.97 -19.82
CA ASP A 225 10.51 -12.64 -21.05
C ASP A 225 11.29 -13.96 -21.16
N VAL A 226 10.61 -15.07 -20.84
CA VAL A 226 11.21 -16.41 -20.82
C VAL A 226 10.28 -17.38 -21.52
N ASP A 227 10.75 -17.92 -22.62
CA ASP A 227 10.04 -18.94 -23.40
C ASP A 227 10.62 -20.34 -23.13
N THR A 228 9.74 -21.29 -22.80
CA THR A 228 10.07 -22.67 -22.50
C THR A 228 9.07 -23.62 -23.17
N SER A 229 9.39 -24.92 -23.23
CA SER A 229 8.46 -25.93 -23.75
C SER A 229 7.18 -26.12 -22.92
N LEU A 230 7.14 -25.61 -21.66
CA LEU A 230 5.99 -25.76 -20.77
C LEU A 230 5.11 -24.52 -20.76
N CYS A 231 5.70 -23.33 -20.81
CA CYS A 231 5.00 -22.05 -20.80
C CYS A 231 5.91 -20.92 -21.29
N HIS A 232 5.30 -19.87 -21.80
CA HIS A 232 5.93 -18.58 -21.99
C HIS A 232 5.55 -17.65 -20.83
N ILE A 233 6.54 -17.10 -20.13
CA ILE A 233 6.33 -16.17 -19.01
C ILE A 233 6.87 -14.82 -19.45
N HIS A 234 5.99 -13.83 -19.54
CA HIS A 234 6.39 -12.47 -19.87
C HIS A 234 5.77 -11.45 -18.92
N GLY A 235 6.29 -10.22 -18.93
CA GLY A 235 5.76 -9.15 -18.11
C GLY A 235 6.82 -8.37 -17.36
N PHE A 236 6.49 -7.95 -16.13
CA PHE A 236 7.33 -7.03 -15.38
C PHE A 236 7.32 -7.36 -13.89
N VAL A 237 8.48 -7.13 -13.23
CA VAL A 237 8.64 -7.20 -11.79
C VAL A 237 9.28 -5.90 -11.30
N GLY A 238 8.94 -5.45 -10.10
CA GLY A 238 9.50 -4.24 -9.53
C GLY A 238 10.96 -4.41 -9.10
N LYS A 239 11.72 -3.32 -9.11
CA LYS A 239 13.04 -3.26 -8.49
C LYS A 239 12.94 -3.48 -6.98
N PRO A 240 14.00 -3.96 -6.31
CA PRO A 240 14.03 -4.09 -4.84
C PRO A 240 13.68 -2.78 -4.10
N GLU A 241 14.10 -1.63 -4.65
CA GLU A 241 13.84 -0.30 -4.10
C GLU A 241 12.36 0.11 -4.13
N SER A 242 11.55 -0.56 -4.97
CA SER A 242 10.10 -0.34 -5.07
C SER A 242 9.29 -1.16 -4.07
N ALA A 243 9.96 -1.94 -3.20
CA ALA A 243 9.30 -2.77 -2.20
C ALA A 243 8.50 -1.91 -1.20
N ARG A 244 7.33 -2.42 -0.79
CA ARG A 244 6.42 -1.75 0.14
C ARG A 244 5.88 -2.75 1.16
N LYS A 245 5.56 -2.27 2.37
CA LYS A 245 4.95 -3.11 3.42
C LYS A 245 3.50 -3.46 3.13
N LYS A 246 2.78 -2.55 2.45
CA LYS A 246 1.33 -2.66 2.20
C LYS A 246 0.98 -2.39 0.75
N ALA A 247 -0.10 -3.01 0.31
CA ALA A 247 -0.77 -2.82 -0.97
C ALA A 247 0.18 -2.77 -2.21
N PRO A 248 1.12 -3.71 -2.38
CA PRO A 248 1.86 -3.81 -3.62
C PRO A 248 0.92 -4.25 -4.74
N HIS A 249 1.10 -3.67 -5.94
CA HIS A 249 0.35 -4.07 -7.13
C HIS A 249 0.86 -5.44 -7.63
N GLN A 250 0.10 -6.50 -7.38
CA GLN A 250 0.52 -7.87 -7.63
C GLN A 250 -0.51 -8.61 -8.49
N TYR A 251 -0.15 -8.85 -9.74
CA TYR A 251 -1.04 -9.43 -10.74
C TYR A 251 -0.39 -10.60 -11.45
N PHE A 252 -1.09 -11.74 -11.45
CA PHE A 252 -0.81 -12.89 -12.31
C PHE A 252 -1.93 -13.05 -13.32
N PHE A 253 -1.56 -13.34 -14.54
CA PHE A 253 -2.50 -13.66 -15.61
C PHE A 253 -2.07 -14.95 -16.29
N VAL A 254 -3.02 -15.79 -16.66
CA VAL A 254 -2.79 -17.00 -17.45
C VAL A 254 -3.80 -17.07 -18.59
N ASN A 255 -3.32 -17.19 -19.82
CA ASN A 255 -4.16 -17.20 -21.02
C ASN A 255 -5.25 -16.11 -20.95
N ASP A 256 -4.84 -14.87 -20.73
CA ASP A 256 -5.68 -13.68 -20.63
C ASP A 256 -6.64 -13.64 -19.43
N ARG A 257 -6.44 -14.47 -18.39
CA ARG A 257 -7.28 -14.50 -17.19
C ARG A 257 -6.51 -14.13 -15.94
N TYR A 258 -7.06 -13.26 -15.14
CA TYR A 258 -6.51 -12.98 -13.81
C TYR A 258 -6.56 -14.22 -12.91
N MET A 259 -5.46 -14.53 -12.24
CA MET A 259 -5.39 -15.60 -11.26
C MET A 259 -4.78 -15.15 -9.94
N LYS A 260 -5.21 -15.82 -8.86
CA LYS A 260 -4.54 -15.79 -7.56
C LYS A 260 -3.82 -17.11 -7.36
N HIS A 261 -2.49 -17.05 -7.20
CA HIS A 261 -1.68 -18.25 -7.06
C HIS A 261 -0.65 -18.10 -5.94
N PRO A 262 -0.99 -18.48 -4.70
CA PRO A 262 -0.10 -18.28 -3.52
C PRO A 262 1.26 -18.96 -3.68
N TYR A 263 1.33 -20.10 -4.37
CA TYR A 263 2.57 -20.83 -4.61
C TYR A 263 3.50 -20.05 -5.56
N PHE A 264 2.98 -19.50 -6.66
CA PHE A 264 3.77 -18.65 -7.57
C PHE A 264 4.14 -17.32 -6.92
N HIS A 265 3.28 -16.74 -6.10
CA HIS A 265 3.61 -15.57 -5.29
C HIS A 265 4.86 -15.84 -4.43
N LYS A 266 4.91 -17.01 -3.77
CA LYS A 266 6.08 -17.42 -2.99
C LYS A 266 7.35 -17.54 -3.85
N ALA A 267 7.25 -17.98 -5.13
CA ALA A 267 8.41 -18.00 -6.04
C ALA A 267 8.98 -16.59 -6.25
N VAL A 268 8.10 -15.62 -6.53
CA VAL A 268 8.52 -14.22 -6.72
C VAL A 268 9.18 -13.68 -5.45
N ILE A 269 8.55 -13.82 -4.29
CA ILE A 269 9.12 -13.33 -3.02
C ILE A 269 10.45 -14.02 -2.70
N THR A 270 10.58 -15.34 -2.95
CA THR A 270 11.84 -16.07 -2.75
C THR A 270 12.97 -15.56 -3.66
N ALA A 271 12.65 -15.03 -4.84
CA ALA A 271 13.65 -14.43 -5.72
C ALA A 271 14.26 -13.15 -5.14
N PHE A 272 13.52 -12.46 -4.29
CA PHE A 272 13.96 -11.24 -3.60
C PHE A 272 14.53 -11.50 -2.19
N ASP A 273 14.72 -12.76 -1.80
CA ASP A 273 15.28 -13.09 -0.50
C ASP A 273 16.62 -12.35 -0.31
N ARG A 274 16.78 -11.67 0.84
CA ARG A 274 17.92 -10.80 1.19
C ARG A 274 18.11 -9.51 0.37
N LEU A 275 17.24 -9.24 -0.62
CA LEU A 275 17.29 -8.01 -1.41
C LEU A 275 16.31 -6.95 -0.92
N ILE A 276 15.28 -7.37 -0.19
CA ILE A 276 14.25 -6.49 0.39
C ILE A 276 14.12 -6.74 1.89
N PRO A 277 13.72 -5.73 2.69
CA PRO A 277 13.44 -5.90 4.11
C PRO A 277 12.36 -6.94 4.38
N GLN A 278 12.44 -7.60 5.54
CA GLN A 278 11.44 -8.60 5.95
C GLN A 278 10.05 -7.98 6.04
N GLY A 279 9.05 -8.61 5.43
CA GLY A 279 7.66 -8.17 5.42
C GLY A 279 7.33 -7.16 4.32
N GLU A 280 8.29 -6.73 3.52
CA GLU A 280 8.05 -5.92 2.33
C GLU A 280 7.84 -6.79 1.09
N GLN A 281 7.12 -6.26 0.12
CA GLN A 281 6.77 -6.94 -1.11
C GLN A 281 6.93 -6.01 -2.31
N VAL A 282 7.29 -6.60 -3.45
CA VAL A 282 7.48 -5.87 -4.71
C VAL A 282 6.24 -5.94 -5.58
N PRO A 283 5.97 -4.92 -6.41
CA PRO A 283 4.95 -5.01 -7.44
C PRO A 283 5.38 -5.98 -8.56
N TYR A 284 4.42 -6.69 -9.13
CA TYR A 284 4.66 -7.53 -10.32
C TYR A 284 3.40 -7.66 -11.18
N PHE A 285 3.63 -7.81 -12.50
CA PHE A 285 2.62 -7.99 -13.53
C PHE A 285 3.14 -9.08 -14.47
N LEU A 286 2.72 -10.33 -14.22
CA LEU A 286 3.27 -11.51 -14.88
C LEU A 286 2.18 -12.25 -15.63
N TYR A 287 2.46 -12.51 -16.90
CA TYR A 287 1.58 -13.15 -17.86
C TYR A 287 2.15 -14.52 -18.21
N PHE A 288 1.30 -15.53 -18.20
CA PHE A 288 1.64 -16.92 -18.49
C PHE A 288 0.83 -17.38 -19.70
N ASP A 289 1.51 -17.72 -20.79
CA ASP A 289 0.91 -18.41 -21.92
C ASP A 289 1.20 -19.89 -21.78
N VAL A 290 0.17 -20.67 -21.50
CA VAL A 290 0.27 -22.11 -21.23
C VAL A 290 -0.69 -22.85 -22.17
N PRO A 291 -0.30 -23.99 -22.75
CA PRO A 291 -1.23 -24.82 -23.52
C PRO A 291 -2.50 -25.12 -22.72
N ALA A 292 -3.68 -24.91 -23.32
CA ALA A 292 -4.96 -25.02 -22.62
C ALA A 292 -5.20 -26.40 -22.01
N GLU A 293 -4.60 -27.44 -22.59
CA GLU A 293 -4.64 -28.84 -22.11
C GLU A 293 -3.90 -29.06 -20.78
N ASN A 294 -2.94 -28.18 -20.44
CA ASN A 294 -2.10 -28.29 -19.23
C ASN A 294 -2.64 -27.50 -18.05
N ILE A 295 -3.81 -26.87 -18.19
CA ILE A 295 -4.45 -26.09 -17.13
C ILE A 295 -5.92 -26.45 -16.94
N ASP A 296 -6.38 -26.47 -15.68
CA ASP A 296 -7.80 -26.54 -15.36
C ASP A 296 -8.28 -25.21 -14.76
N VAL A 297 -9.15 -24.52 -15.51
CA VAL A 297 -9.73 -23.22 -15.15
C VAL A 297 -11.08 -23.38 -14.46
N ASN A 298 -11.73 -24.55 -14.56
CA ASN A 298 -13.12 -24.75 -14.11
C ASN A 298 -13.22 -25.24 -12.66
N ILE A 299 -12.35 -24.79 -11.76
CA ILE A 299 -12.30 -25.26 -10.37
C ILE A 299 -13.24 -24.45 -9.48
N HIS A 300 -13.33 -23.14 -9.68
CA HIS A 300 -14.12 -22.23 -8.85
C HIS A 300 -15.06 -21.38 -9.73
N PRO A 301 -16.29 -21.02 -9.23
CA PRO A 301 -17.22 -20.17 -9.99
C PRO A 301 -16.61 -18.84 -10.45
N THR A 302 -15.73 -18.24 -9.64
CA THR A 302 -15.05 -16.97 -9.97
C THR A 302 -13.90 -17.13 -10.98
N LYS A 303 -13.49 -18.39 -11.30
CA LYS A 303 -12.38 -18.71 -12.23
C LYS A 303 -11.04 -18.03 -11.89
N THR A 304 -10.82 -17.69 -10.62
CA THR A 304 -9.58 -17.03 -10.16
C THR A 304 -8.54 -18.02 -9.65
N GLU A 305 -8.94 -19.26 -9.39
CA GLU A 305 -8.06 -20.34 -8.98
C GLU A 305 -7.89 -21.28 -10.16
N ILE A 306 -6.66 -21.53 -10.54
CA ILE A 306 -6.29 -22.34 -11.72
C ILE A 306 -5.29 -23.40 -11.28
N LYS A 307 -5.47 -24.65 -11.72
CA LYS A 307 -4.50 -25.72 -11.51
C LYS A 307 -3.66 -25.92 -12.76
N PHE A 308 -2.39 -26.09 -12.54
CA PHE A 308 -1.42 -26.41 -13.59
C PHE A 308 -0.99 -27.86 -13.46
N GLU A 309 -0.85 -28.55 -14.57
CA GLU A 309 -0.35 -29.93 -14.57
C GLU A 309 1.10 -29.99 -14.07
N ASN A 310 1.95 -29.05 -14.49
CA ASN A 310 3.38 -28.99 -14.18
C ASN A 310 3.73 -27.82 -13.24
N GLU A 311 2.95 -27.60 -12.20
CA GLU A 311 3.04 -26.45 -11.28
C GLU A 311 4.44 -26.25 -10.69
N GLN A 312 5.10 -27.35 -10.28
CA GLN A 312 6.43 -27.29 -9.67
C GLN A 312 7.52 -26.86 -10.68
N ALA A 313 7.43 -27.32 -11.92
CA ALA A 313 8.37 -26.92 -12.96
C ALA A 313 8.20 -25.45 -13.33
N ILE A 314 6.95 -24.97 -13.47
CA ILE A 314 6.63 -23.57 -13.74
C ILE A 314 7.12 -22.68 -12.58
N TRP A 315 7.00 -23.14 -11.33
CA TRP A 315 7.53 -22.43 -10.16
C TRP A 315 9.05 -22.21 -10.25
N GLN A 316 9.81 -23.24 -10.66
CA GLN A 316 11.28 -23.13 -10.84
C GLN A 316 11.65 -22.19 -11.98
N ILE A 317 10.91 -22.25 -13.10
CA ILE A 317 11.11 -21.34 -14.24
C ILE A 317 10.85 -19.90 -13.81
N LEU A 318 9.74 -19.65 -13.12
CA LEU A 318 9.39 -18.33 -12.61
C LEU A 318 10.45 -17.78 -11.64
N LEU A 319 10.89 -18.60 -10.69
CA LEU A 319 11.94 -18.22 -9.74
C LEU A 319 13.24 -17.84 -10.46
N ALA A 320 13.65 -18.63 -11.46
CA ALA A 320 14.86 -18.36 -12.24
C ALA A 320 14.72 -17.08 -13.07
N ALA A 321 13.57 -16.89 -13.74
CA ALA A 321 13.27 -15.72 -14.55
C ALA A 321 13.32 -14.41 -13.72
N VAL A 322 12.69 -14.42 -12.54
CA VAL A 322 12.69 -13.25 -11.66
C VAL A 322 14.10 -12.97 -11.12
N LYS A 323 14.84 -14.02 -10.70
CA LYS A 323 16.24 -13.86 -10.25
C LYS A 323 17.15 -13.30 -11.34
N GLU A 324 16.99 -13.75 -12.58
CA GLU A 324 17.74 -13.24 -13.72
C GLU A 324 17.43 -11.75 -13.98
N ALA A 325 16.15 -11.38 -14.00
CA ALA A 325 15.74 -10.00 -14.21
C ALA A 325 16.30 -9.05 -13.13
N VAL A 326 16.23 -9.47 -11.86
CA VAL A 326 16.77 -8.71 -10.72
C VAL A 326 18.30 -8.71 -10.72
N GLY A 327 18.94 -9.84 -11.09
CA GLY A 327 20.40 -9.95 -11.16
C GLY A 327 21.02 -9.04 -12.23
N ARG A 328 20.42 -8.96 -13.40
CA ARG A 328 20.87 -8.04 -14.47
C ARG A 328 20.78 -6.56 -14.06
N PHE A 329 19.87 -6.22 -13.17
CA PHE A 329 19.73 -4.86 -12.65
C PHE A 329 20.69 -4.56 -11.49
N ASN A 330 20.94 -5.58 -10.63
CA ASN A 330 21.89 -5.52 -9.54
C ASN A 330 23.34 -5.82 -9.98
N ASP A 331 23.62 -5.81 -11.28
CA ASP A 331 25.02 -5.71 -11.70
C ASP A 331 25.58 -4.48 -11.01
N ILE A 332 26.14 -4.75 -9.81
CA ILE A 332 27.07 -3.86 -9.12
C ILE A 332 27.93 -3.34 -10.25
N PRO A 333 28.10 -2.03 -10.41
CA PRO A 333 29.13 -1.55 -11.30
C PRO A 333 30.37 -2.33 -10.87
N SER A 334 30.74 -3.34 -11.66
CA SER A 334 32.03 -3.97 -11.54
C SER A 334 32.92 -2.74 -11.51
N ILE A 335 33.65 -2.56 -10.40
CA ILE A 335 34.69 -1.56 -10.38
C ILE A 335 35.58 -2.04 -11.51
N ASP A 336 35.27 -1.60 -12.70
CA ASP A 336 36.12 -1.70 -13.86
C ASP A 336 37.32 -0.88 -13.42
N PHE A 337 38.30 -1.58 -12.96
CA PHE A 337 39.62 -1.01 -12.82
C PHE A 337 40.06 -0.78 -14.25
N ASP A 338 39.54 0.30 -14.83
CA ASP A 338 39.91 0.78 -16.13
C ASP A 338 41.42 0.92 -16.09
N THR A 339 42.09 0.00 -16.75
CA THR A 339 43.57 -0.04 -16.83
C THR A 339 44.07 0.97 -17.87
N GLU A 340 43.17 1.71 -18.54
CA GLU A 340 43.51 2.85 -19.36
C GLU A 340 44.02 3.98 -18.47
N GLY A 341 45.31 4.14 -18.42
CA GLY A 341 46.00 5.19 -17.64
C GLY A 341 46.84 4.69 -16.47
N LYS A 342 46.93 3.41 -16.20
CA LYS A 342 47.95 2.88 -15.29
C LYS A 342 49.33 2.97 -15.99
N PRO A 343 50.34 3.58 -15.33
CA PRO A 343 51.70 3.47 -15.84
C PRO A 343 52.07 1.99 -15.94
N ASP A 344 52.66 1.60 -17.08
CA ASP A 344 53.13 0.27 -17.33
C ASP A 344 53.93 -0.21 -16.12
N ILE A 345 53.51 -1.33 -15.52
CA ILE A 345 54.28 -1.99 -14.48
C ILE A 345 55.55 -2.46 -15.20
N PRO A 346 56.74 -1.91 -14.85
CA PRO A 346 57.97 -2.30 -15.54
C PRO A 346 58.15 -3.80 -15.37
N VAL A 347 58.28 -4.51 -16.48
CA VAL A 347 58.57 -5.96 -16.47
C VAL A 347 59.87 -6.14 -15.72
N PHE A 348 59.85 -6.97 -14.67
CA PHE A 348 61.05 -7.31 -13.89
C PHE A 348 62.14 -7.82 -14.82
N ASN A 349 63.23 -7.06 -14.96
CA ASN A 349 64.40 -7.46 -15.74
C ASN A 349 65.46 -7.95 -14.75
N PRO A 350 65.78 -9.29 -14.70
CA PRO A 350 66.67 -9.87 -13.73
C PRO A 350 68.14 -9.37 -13.85
N ASN A 351 68.48 -8.63 -14.92
CA ASN A 351 69.83 -8.15 -15.17
C ASN A 351 70.10 -6.69 -14.70
N ILE A 352 69.08 -6.03 -14.10
CA ILE A 352 69.28 -4.70 -13.52
C ILE A 352 69.45 -4.86 -12.01
N GLY A 353 70.64 -4.62 -11.53
CA GLY A 353 70.96 -4.69 -10.08
C GLY A 353 70.02 -3.77 -9.28
N MET A 354 69.32 -4.34 -8.33
CA MET A 354 68.46 -3.60 -7.41
C MET A 354 69.34 -2.69 -6.52
N SER A 355 69.26 -1.38 -6.71
CA SER A 355 69.69 -0.43 -5.69
C SER A 355 68.56 -0.23 -4.68
N ALA A 356 68.84 -0.44 -3.40
CA ALA A 356 67.86 -0.20 -2.35
C ALA A 356 67.38 1.27 -2.41
N PRO A 357 66.08 1.51 -2.25
CA PRO A 357 65.53 2.86 -2.24
C PRO A 357 66.19 3.66 -1.10
N LYS A 358 66.79 4.80 -1.43
CA LYS A 358 67.27 5.74 -0.43
C LYS A 358 66.07 6.42 0.20
N VAL A 359 65.86 6.15 1.50
CA VAL A 359 64.87 6.86 2.28
C VAL A 359 65.50 8.17 2.72
N ASP A 360 65.08 9.28 2.13
CA ASP A 360 65.41 10.62 2.62
C ASP A 360 64.60 10.87 3.91
N PHE A 361 65.22 10.70 5.03
CA PHE A 361 64.64 10.96 6.34
C PHE A 361 64.76 12.46 6.63
N ASN A 362 63.64 13.15 6.69
CA ASN A 362 63.61 14.53 7.17
C ASN A 362 63.36 14.56 8.69
N PRO A 363 64.41 14.82 9.51
CA PRO A 363 64.31 14.79 10.97
C PRO A 363 63.40 15.90 11.55
N ALA A 364 62.97 16.88 10.74
CA ALA A 364 62.08 17.96 11.16
C ALA A 364 60.57 17.67 10.86
N TYR A 365 60.24 16.53 10.21
CA TYR A 365 58.85 16.16 9.93
C TYR A 365 58.20 15.55 11.16
N ASN A 366 57.22 16.26 11.74
CA ASN A 366 56.42 15.78 12.84
C ASN A 366 54.95 15.75 12.39
N PRO A 367 54.37 14.57 12.13
CA PRO A 367 52.98 14.44 11.64
C PRO A 367 51.91 14.91 12.65
N PHE A 368 52.27 15.16 13.90
CA PHE A 368 51.37 15.62 14.96
C PHE A 368 51.48 17.13 15.26
N LYS A 369 52.32 17.89 14.55
CA LYS A 369 52.30 19.35 14.60
C LYS A 369 51.44 19.89 13.46
N GLN A 370 50.16 20.11 13.71
CA GLN A 370 49.31 20.92 12.87
C GLN A 370 49.78 22.39 12.93
N THR A 371 50.50 22.85 11.92
CA THR A 371 50.69 24.27 11.67
C THR A 371 49.41 24.73 10.92
N SER A 372 48.47 25.20 11.68
CA SER A 372 47.32 25.95 11.12
C SER A 372 47.83 27.33 10.67
N GLN A 373 48.25 27.44 9.41
CA GLN A 373 48.19 28.72 8.72
C GLN A 373 46.87 28.74 7.93
N PRO A 374 46.00 29.71 8.19
CA PRO A 374 44.79 29.84 7.37
C PRO A 374 45.23 30.25 5.97
N ALA A 375 44.97 29.38 5.00
CA ALA A 375 44.99 29.75 3.59
C ALA A 375 43.95 30.84 3.39
N LYS A 376 44.40 32.06 3.00
CA LYS A 376 43.47 33.10 2.57
C LYS A 376 42.75 32.60 1.33
N PRO A 377 41.42 32.56 1.33
CA PRO A 377 40.70 32.27 0.09
C PRO A 377 40.99 33.37 -0.91
N SER A 378 41.48 33.03 -2.10
CA SER A 378 41.55 33.94 -3.24
C SER A 378 40.13 34.17 -3.73
N VAL A 379 39.59 35.37 -3.52
CA VAL A 379 38.34 35.82 -4.07
C VAL A 379 38.56 36.11 -5.56
N PRO A 380 37.74 35.58 -6.48
CA PRO A 380 37.83 35.93 -7.89
C PRO A 380 37.63 37.44 -8.11
N ASP A 381 38.45 38.04 -8.98
CA ASP A 381 38.30 39.46 -9.37
C ASP A 381 36.89 39.67 -9.97
N GLY A 382 36.17 40.68 -9.45
CA GLY A 382 34.80 41.02 -9.89
C GLY A 382 33.71 40.81 -8.85
N TRP A 383 34.03 40.32 -7.65
CA TRP A 383 33.04 40.08 -6.59
C TRP A 383 32.42 41.37 -6.02
N GLU A 384 33.13 42.50 -6.10
CA GLU A 384 32.68 43.81 -5.57
C GLU A 384 31.58 44.47 -6.41
N GLU A 385 31.45 44.11 -7.70
CA GLU A 385 30.39 44.64 -8.56
C GLU A 385 29.00 44.05 -8.28
N LEU A 386 28.92 42.88 -7.62
CA LEU A 386 27.65 42.22 -7.32
C LEU A 386 26.90 42.85 -6.12
N TYR A 387 27.57 43.70 -5.36
CA TYR A 387 26.98 44.37 -4.18
C TYR A 387 26.89 45.88 -4.30
N ALA A 388 27.23 46.46 -5.45
CA ALA A 388 27.19 47.91 -5.66
C ALA A 388 25.77 48.51 -5.69
N ASP A 389 24.73 47.68 -5.82
CA ASP A 389 23.33 48.13 -5.95
C ASP A 389 22.51 47.97 -4.64
N LEU A 390 23.14 47.61 -3.52
CA LEU A 390 22.50 47.43 -2.20
C LEU A 390 22.95 48.47 -1.17
N GLY A 391 23.42 49.60 -1.61
CA GLY A 391 23.87 50.69 -0.76
C GLY A 391 22.87 51.83 -0.68
N SER A 392 21.97 51.84 0.28
CA SER A 392 21.66 53.04 1.10
C SER A 392 20.45 52.76 2.01
N GLY A 393 20.71 52.81 3.27
CA GLY A 393 19.66 53.09 4.29
C GLY A 393 19.30 51.95 5.20
N GLY A 394 19.86 51.96 6.39
CA GLY A 394 19.26 51.24 7.53
C GLY A 394 20.28 50.49 8.36
N GLU A 395 20.77 51.12 9.43
CA GLU A 395 21.51 50.46 10.51
C GLU A 395 20.76 49.23 11.00
N ILE A 396 21.29 48.05 10.79
CA ILE A 396 20.80 46.84 11.44
C ILE A 396 21.39 46.84 12.85
N ARG A 397 20.58 47.26 13.80
CA ARG A 397 20.79 46.96 15.23
C ARG A 397 20.80 45.44 15.37
N GLN A 398 21.95 44.89 15.71
CA GLN A 398 22.04 43.56 16.31
C GLN A 398 21.16 43.54 17.57
N SER A 399 19.99 42.97 17.47
CA SER A 399 19.13 42.75 18.62
C SER A 399 19.74 41.61 19.44
N LYS A 400 20.14 41.94 20.65
CA LYS A 400 20.35 41.03 21.77
C LYS A 400 19.03 40.28 22.03
N LEU A 401 18.87 39.14 21.42
CA LEU A 401 17.68 38.28 21.62
C LEU A 401 18.01 36.92 22.25
N PHE A 402 19.24 36.75 22.75
CA PHE A 402 19.65 35.49 23.38
C PHE A 402 20.10 35.61 24.83
N GLU A 403 19.98 36.79 25.47
CA GLU A 403 20.37 36.98 26.87
C GLU A 403 19.23 37.26 27.84
N GLN A 404 17.97 37.10 27.47
CA GLN A 404 16.82 37.39 28.36
C GLN A 404 15.87 36.22 28.62
N ARG A 405 16.36 34.97 28.54
CA ARG A 405 15.53 33.80 28.86
C ARG A 405 16.03 32.94 30.05
N GLU A 406 17.16 33.28 30.66
CA GLU A 406 17.65 32.56 31.85
C GLU A 406 17.34 33.27 33.20
N ASP A 407 16.92 34.54 33.19
CA ASP A 407 16.70 35.28 34.44
C ASP A 407 15.22 35.39 34.90
N GLU A 408 14.24 34.89 34.15
CA GLU A 408 12.81 34.94 34.57
C GLU A 408 12.27 33.64 35.20
N MET A 409 13.06 32.59 35.33
CA MET A 409 12.63 31.31 35.94
C MET A 409 13.11 31.09 37.39
N ILE A 410 13.77 32.05 38.04
CA ILE A 410 14.30 31.88 39.42
C ILE A 410 13.62 32.81 40.47
N SER A 411 12.63 33.62 40.11
CA SER A 411 12.06 34.57 41.08
C SER A 411 10.57 34.40 41.42
N SER A 412 10.01 33.19 41.32
CA SER A 412 8.61 32.99 41.73
C SER A 412 8.37 31.76 42.61
N SER A 413 9.25 31.46 43.57
CA SER A 413 8.91 30.53 44.65
C SER A 413 9.75 30.77 45.91
N LEU A 414 9.67 31.98 46.45
CA LEU A 414 10.04 32.25 47.86
C LEU A 414 8.95 33.09 48.48
N GLY A 415 7.91 32.43 48.91
CA GLY A 415 6.92 32.95 49.83
C GLY A 415 7.38 32.71 51.25
N THR A 416 7.82 33.78 51.88
CA THR A 416 8.06 33.93 53.31
C THR A 416 6.87 33.47 54.13
N VAL A 417 7.11 32.58 55.10
CA VAL A 417 6.32 32.52 56.34
C VAL A 417 7.28 32.50 57.51
N SER A 418 7.21 33.57 58.29
CA SER A 418 7.92 33.81 59.55
C SER A 418 7.29 33.04 60.70
N ASP A 419 8.18 32.58 61.55
CA ASP A 419 8.11 32.47 63.01
C ASP A 419 6.81 32.08 63.72
N THR A 420 6.87 30.94 64.41
CA THR A 420 6.71 30.96 65.89
C THR A 420 7.30 29.66 66.48
N ILE A 421 8.23 29.87 67.39
CA ILE A 421 8.85 28.89 68.28
C ILE A 421 7.87 28.61 69.40
N GLU A 422 7.60 27.33 69.74
CA GLU A 422 7.31 26.91 71.10
C GLU A 422 8.00 25.62 71.46
N GLU A 423 8.73 25.73 72.57
CA GLU A 423 9.52 24.70 73.25
C GLU A 423 8.65 23.59 73.87
N GLY A 424 9.25 22.44 73.97
CA GLY A 424 9.03 21.58 75.14
C GLY A 424 8.48 20.18 74.82
N THR A 425 9.25 19.16 74.86
CA THR A 425 9.45 18.30 76.02
C THR A 425 10.21 17.02 75.61
N ILE A 426 11.33 16.82 76.23
CA ILE A 426 12.15 15.60 76.23
C ILE A 426 11.51 14.55 77.11
N ILE A 427 11.33 13.30 76.65
CA ILE A 427 11.31 12.12 77.53
C ILE A 427 12.06 10.95 76.81
N PRO A 428 12.87 10.15 77.55
CA PRO A 428 13.92 9.34 77.02
C PRO A 428 13.60 7.86 76.79
N SER A 429 14.41 7.30 75.98
CA SER A 429 14.93 5.90 75.88
C SER A 429 14.14 4.77 76.56
N ALA A 430 13.83 3.76 75.78
CA ALA A 430 14.04 2.39 76.14
C ALA A 430 14.47 1.56 74.92
N ALA A 431 15.72 1.08 75.04
CA ALA A 431 16.30 0.11 74.13
C ALA A 431 15.53 -1.20 74.14
N THR A 432 15.25 -1.76 72.99
CA THR A 432 15.25 -3.20 72.83
C THR A 432 15.71 -3.55 71.42
N GLN A 433 16.75 -4.32 71.38
CA GLN A 433 17.33 -4.97 70.22
C GLN A 433 16.30 -5.87 69.53
N SER A 434 16.13 -5.72 68.25
CA SER A 434 15.85 -6.86 67.38
C SER A 434 16.09 -6.49 65.94
N ALA A 435 16.96 -7.28 65.36
CA ALA A 435 17.06 -7.59 63.92
C ALA A 435 17.42 -6.45 62.98
N ALA A 436 18.65 -6.55 62.54
CA ALA A 436 19.08 -5.97 61.26
C ALA A 436 18.22 -6.48 60.11
N GLU A 437 17.11 -5.83 59.85
CA GLU A 437 16.45 -5.87 58.57
C GLU A 437 16.86 -4.61 57.81
N SER A 438 17.64 -4.90 56.82
CA SER A 438 18.19 -4.04 55.78
C SER A 438 17.35 -2.81 55.50
N LEU A 439 17.91 -1.66 55.81
CA LEU A 439 17.65 -0.42 55.10
C LEU A 439 18.07 -0.61 53.63
N ILE A 440 17.21 -1.28 52.85
CA ILE A 440 17.13 -0.98 51.44
C ILE A 440 16.26 0.27 51.40
N GLU A 441 16.89 1.44 51.40
CA GLU A 441 16.27 2.64 50.87
C GLU A 441 15.62 2.24 49.57
N ASP A 442 14.32 2.55 49.42
CA ASP A 442 13.63 2.52 48.13
C ASP A 442 14.33 3.50 47.18
N LYS A 443 15.47 3.07 46.62
CA LYS A 443 16.03 3.71 45.45
C LYS A 443 14.99 3.54 44.36
N ALA A 444 14.52 4.65 43.82
CA ALA A 444 13.72 4.69 42.62
C ALA A 444 14.25 3.64 41.61
N PRO A 445 13.39 2.80 41.02
CA PRO A 445 13.83 1.72 40.16
C PRO A 445 14.71 2.28 39.06
N SER A 446 16.01 1.96 39.08
CA SER A 446 16.92 2.33 38.02
C SER A 446 16.60 1.46 36.81
N HIS A 447 16.14 2.08 35.74
CA HIS A 447 15.91 1.41 34.48
C HIS A 447 17.25 1.12 33.80
N TYR A 448 17.37 -0.05 33.16
CA TYR A 448 18.54 -0.44 32.40
C TYR A 448 18.15 -0.76 30.95
N GLN A 449 18.84 -0.16 29.97
CA GLN A 449 18.61 -0.44 28.57
C GLN A 449 19.49 -1.59 28.08
N TYR A 450 18.90 -2.60 27.46
CA TYR A 450 19.60 -3.73 26.85
C TYR A 450 19.56 -3.64 25.31
N LYS A 451 20.75 -3.63 24.69
CA LYS A 451 20.96 -3.59 23.21
C LYS A 451 20.22 -2.46 22.48
N GLY A 452 19.87 -1.37 23.14
CA GLY A 452 19.10 -0.27 22.51
C GLY A 452 17.67 -0.67 22.11
N CYS A 453 17.15 -1.78 22.62
CA CYS A 453 15.83 -2.31 22.23
C CYS A 453 14.88 -2.51 23.41
N TYR A 454 15.43 -2.86 24.57
CA TYR A 454 14.63 -3.25 25.73
C TYR A 454 14.98 -2.42 26.94
N ILE A 455 13.96 -1.98 27.67
CA ILE A 455 14.11 -1.35 28.99
C ILE A 455 13.81 -2.43 30.03
N MET A 456 14.76 -2.65 30.93
CA MET A 456 14.65 -3.63 32.01
C MET A 456 14.54 -2.92 33.34
N THR A 457 13.60 -3.36 34.20
CA THR A 457 13.42 -2.81 35.52
C THR A 457 13.07 -3.91 36.53
N ALA A 458 13.60 -3.80 37.75
CA ALA A 458 13.29 -4.73 38.82
C ALA A 458 11.87 -4.45 39.35
N VAL A 459 11.06 -5.50 39.46
CA VAL A 459 9.72 -5.46 40.08
C VAL A 459 9.60 -6.54 41.15
N LYS A 460 8.64 -6.40 42.06
CA LYS A 460 8.44 -7.38 43.17
C LYS A 460 8.27 -8.83 42.69
N SER A 461 7.79 -9.03 41.46
CA SER A 461 7.55 -10.36 40.87
C SER A 461 8.76 -10.91 40.07
N GLY A 462 9.84 -10.14 39.89
CA GLY A 462 10.99 -10.53 39.10
C GLY A 462 11.60 -9.38 38.27
N LEU A 463 11.97 -9.66 37.03
CA LEU A 463 12.50 -8.69 36.07
C LEU A 463 11.46 -8.38 35.00
N MET A 464 11.03 -7.13 34.93
CA MET A 464 10.16 -6.64 33.85
C MET A 464 11.02 -6.18 32.67
N ILE A 465 10.66 -6.62 31.48
CA ILE A 465 11.31 -6.32 30.20
C ILE A 465 10.27 -5.64 29.32
N ILE A 466 10.56 -4.42 28.89
CA ILE A 466 9.70 -3.59 28.04
C ILE A 466 10.38 -3.40 26.70
N ASP A 467 9.70 -3.71 25.60
CA ASP A 467 10.17 -3.36 24.26
C ASP A 467 9.95 -1.85 24.03
N GLN A 468 11.05 -1.09 23.93
CA GLN A 468 11.01 0.39 23.85
C GLN A 468 10.26 0.89 22.61
N HIS A 469 10.44 0.24 21.45
CA HIS A 469 9.78 0.62 20.21
C HIS A 469 8.26 0.39 20.29
N ARG A 470 7.85 -0.80 20.78
CA ARG A 470 6.44 -1.15 20.95
C ARG A 470 5.75 -0.33 22.03
N ALA A 471 6.46 -0.02 23.12
CA ALA A 471 5.98 0.87 24.17
C ALA A 471 5.69 2.27 23.60
N HIS A 472 6.62 2.82 22.84
CA HIS A 472 6.45 4.15 22.24
C HIS A 472 5.34 4.18 21.17
N ILE A 473 5.18 3.10 20.38
CA ILE A 473 4.00 2.95 19.49
C ILE A 473 2.70 3.06 20.29
N ARG A 474 2.61 2.38 21.44
CA ARG A 474 1.40 2.42 22.26
C ARG A 474 1.11 3.80 22.82
N ILE A 475 2.11 4.48 23.34
CA ILE A 475 2.03 5.84 23.88
C ILE A 475 1.54 6.81 22.80
N LEU A 476 2.24 6.87 21.68
CA LEU A 476 1.92 7.77 20.57
C LEU A 476 0.55 7.48 19.96
N TYR A 477 0.15 6.21 19.87
CA TYR A 477 -1.17 5.85 19.36
C TYR A 477 -2.30 6.44 20.22
N GLU A 478 -2.22 6.34 21.56
CA GLU A 478 -3.25 6.92 22.43
C GLU A 478 -3.22 8.45 22.42
N GLU A 479 -2.03 9.04 22.29
CA GLU A 479 -1.89 10.49 22.16
C GLU A 479 -2.52 11.00 20.86
N TYR A 480 -2.22 10.38 19.71
CA TYR A 480 -2.81 10.77 18.44
C TYR A 480 -4.33 10.55 18.41
N LEU A 481 -4.84 9.44 18.96
CA LEU A 481 -6.29 9.23 19.08
C LEU A 481 -6.96 10.34 19.91
N ARG A 482 -6.34 10.75 21.01
CA ARG A 482 -6.85 11.84 21.84
C ARG A 482 -6.83 13.17 21.08
N GLN A 483 -5.74 13.48 20.39
CA GLN A 483 -5.62 14.71 19.59
C GLN A 483 -6.66 14.76 18.47
N LEU A 484 -6.93 13.64 17.79
CA LEU A 484 -8.00 13.52 16.80
C LEU A 484 -9.38 13.78 17.41
N SER A 485 -9.67 13.19 18.56
CA SER A 485 -10.95 13.38 19.26
C SER A 485 -11.17 14.82 19.74
N GLU A 486 -10.09 15.53 20.07
CA GLU A 486 -10.12 16.91 20.57
C GLU A 486 -9.97 17.99 19.48
N HIS A 487 -9.75 17.61 18.21
CA HIS A 487 -9.51 18.50 17.05
C HIS A 487 -8.42 19.57 17.28
N LYS A 488 -7.34 19.23 17.98
CA LYS A 488 -6.28 20.17 18.39
C LYS A 488 -4.92 19.98 17.70
N VAL A 489 -4.89 19.40 16.53
CA VAL A 489 -3.62 19.18 15.85
C VAL A 489 -3.17 20.46 15.13
N HIS A 490 -1.95 20.92 15.43
CA HIS A 490 -1.34 22.05 14.73
C HIS A 490 -0.64 21.59 13.46
N SER A 491 -1.02 22.19 12.33
CA SER A 491 -0.35 21.97 11.05
C SER A 491 0.90 22.83 10.94
N GLN A 492 2.01 22.23 10.55
CA GLN A 492 3.26 22.92 10.22
C GLN A 492 3.41 22.96 8.71
N LYS A 493 3.66 24.15 8.14
CA LYS A 493 3.88 24.32 6.70
C LYS A 493 5.22 23.75 6.28
N VAL A 494 5.22 22.99 5.20
CA VAL A 494 6.43 22.45 4.56
C VAL A 494 7.03 23.52 3.64
N LEU A 495 8.32 23.85 3.82
CA LEU A 495 9.00 24.85 2.99
C LEU A 495 9.17 24.41 1.53
N PHE A 496 9.37 23.13 1.31
CA PHE A 496 9.47 22.50 0.00
C PHE A 496 8.41 21.42 -0.11
N PRO A 497 7.25 21.71 -0.74
CA PRO A 497 6.18 20.72 -0.88
C PRO A 497 6.66 19.47 -1.61
N GLU A 498 6.43 18.31 -1.01
CA GLU A 498 6.69 17.03 -1.65
C GLU A 498 5.49 16.61 -2.50
N MET A 499 5.79 16.03 -3.67
CA MET A 499 4.75 15.55 -4.58
C MET A 499 4.50 14.06 -4.37
N VAL A 500 3.24 13.70 -4.16
CA VAL A 500 2.78 12.31 -4.07
C VAL A 500 1.87 12.00 -5.24
N GLN A 501 2.08 10.87 -5.89
CA GLN A 501 1.23 10.40 -6.99
C GLN A 501 0.51 9.13 -6.57
N PHE A 502 -0.82 9.13 -6.73
CA PHE A 502 -1.69 8.03 -6.40
C PHE A 502 -2.30 7.39 -7.64
N SER A 503 -2.56 6.07 -7.58
CA SER A 503 -3.40 5.39 -8.55
C SER A 503 -4.86 5.85 -8.41
N VAL A 504 -5.71 5.57 -9.40
CA VAL A 504 -7.12 5.97 -9.35
C VAL A 504 -7.85 5.30 -8.17
N SER A 505 -7.51 4.05 -7.86
CA SER A 505 -8.04 3.34 -6.69
C SER A 505 -7.64 4.00 -5.37
N ASP A 506 -6.37 4.44 -5.26
CA ASP A 506 -5.87 5.13 -4.07
C ASP A 506 -6.50 6.52 -3.92
N GLN A 507 -6.74 7.24 -5.02
CA GLN A 507 -7.38 8.56 -5.01
C GLN A 507 -8.79 8.51 -4.42
N VAL A 508 -9.59 7.51 -4.80
CA VAL A 508 -10.96 7.34 -4.26
C VAL A 508 -10.93 7.16 -2.75
N VAL A 509 -9.93 6.47 -2.22
CA VAL A 509 -9.74 6.30 -0.77
C VAL A 509 -9.20 7.58 -0.15
N LEU A 510 -8.21 8.21 -0.78
CA LEU A 510 -7.63 9.47 -0.31
C LEU A 510 -8.70 10.56 -0.18
N ASP A 511 -9.55 10.74 -1.20
CA ASP A 511 -10.63 11.74 -1.18
C ASP A 511 -11.59 11.53 0.00
N GLN A 512 -11.79 10.27 0.42
CA GLN A 512 -12.61 9.95 1.58
C GLN A 512 -11.94 10.33 2.90
N ILE A 513 -10.62 10.13 3.02
CA ILE A 513 -9.87 10.38 4.25
C ILE A 513 -9.22 11.78 4.30
N LEU A 514 -9.30 12.57 3.22
CA LEU A 514 -8.77 13.94 3.18
C LEU A 514 -9.31 14.84 4.31
N PRO A 515 -10.61 14.82 4.65
CA PRO A 515 -11.13 15.62 5.77
C PRO A 515 -10.47 15.24 7.10
N GLU A 516 -10.32 13.94 7.37
CA GLU A 516 -9.68 13.41 8.58
C GLU A 516 -8.19 13.74 8.60
N MET A 517 -7.51 13.61 7.47
CA MET A 517 -6.11 14.01 7.31
C MET A 517 -5.91 15.51 7.57
N ALA A 518 -6.85 16.36 7.12
CA ALA A 518 -6.80 17.79 7.39
C ALA A 518 -7.00 18.08 8.88
N GLU A 519 -7.89 17.37 9.58
CA GLU A 519 -8.06 17.44 11.04
C GLU A 519 -6.77 17.04 11.78
N MET A 520 -5.99 16.10 11.22
CA MET A 520 -4.67 15.69 11.73
C MET A 520 -3.53 16.65 11.39
N GLY A 521 -3.80 17.72 10.66
CA GLY A 521 -2.81 18.73 10.29
C GLY A 521 -2.09 18.51 8.97
N PHE A 522 -2.49 17.52 8.18
CA PHE A 522 -1.99 17.38 6.79
C PHE A 522 -2.72 18.36 5.88
N GLN A 523 -1.96 19.02 5.00
CA GLN A 523 -2.51 19.88 3.95
C GLN A 523 -2.04 19.34 2.60
N LEU A 524 -2.97 18.72 1.86
CA LEU A 524 -2.74 18.19 0.53
C LEU A 524 -3.55 18.98 -0.48
N ASP A 525 -2.89 19.51 -1.51
CA ASP A 525 -3.53 20.19 -2.62
C ASP A 525 -3.44 19.34 -3.89
N SER A 526 -4.58 19.10 -4.53
CA SER A 526 -4.64 18.33 -5.78
C SER A 526 -4.08 19.17 -6.94
N LEU A 527 -3.12 18.58 -7.67
CA LEU A 527 -2.53 19.17 -8.87
C LEU A 527 -3.13 18.57 -10.16
N GLY A 528 -4.08 17.64 -10.01
CA GLY A 528 -4.68 16.90 -11.12
C GLY A 528 -3.87 15.68 -11.55
N GLY A 529 -4.52 14.76 -12.27
CA GLY A 529 -3.88 13.52 -12.76
C GLY A 529 -3.33 12.61 -11.66
N GLY A 530 -3.96 12.59 -10.49
CA GLY A 530 -3.55 11.77 -9.34
C GLY A 530 -2.36 12.30 -8.57
N SER A 531 -1.90 13.52 -8.87
CA SER A 531 -0.77 14.14 -8.17
C SER A 531 -1.28 15.12 -7.10
N TYR A 532 -0.66 15.05 -5.92
CA TYR A 532 -0.96 15.93 -4.79
C TYR A 532 0.33 16.56 -4.27
N ALA A 533 0.27 17.84 -3.89
CA ALA A 533 1.34 18.54 -3.19
C ALA A 533 1.05 18.55 -1.69
N VAL A 534 2.03 18.14 -0.89
CA VAL A 534 1.95 18.16 0.57
C VAL A 534 2.50 19.49 1.06
N ASN A 535 1.60 20.42 1.42
CA ASN A 535 1.94 21.78 1.82
C ASN A 535 2.02 21.95 3.35
N GLY A 536 1.43 21.01 4.10
CA GLY A 536 1.46 21.02 5.55
C GLY A 536 1.43 19.61 6.14
N VAL A 537 2.07 19.47 7.29
CA VAL A 537 2.16 18.21 8.03
C VAL A 537 1.90 18.45 9.52
N PRO A 538 1.48 17.44 10.29
CA PRO A 538 1.38 17.57 11.75
C PRO A 538 2.70 17.99 12.38
N ALA A 539 2.66 18.86 13.38
CA ALA A 539 3.85 19.18 14.18
C ALA A 539 4.36 17.91 14.90
N GLY A 540 5.68 17.73 14.93
CA GLY A 540 6.33 16.59 15.60
C GLY A 540 6.66 15.39 14.72
N ILE A 541 6.39 15.44 13.40
CA ILE A 541 6.83 14.39 12.45
C ILE A 541 8.07 14.83 11.63
N GLU A 542 8.85 15.74 12.16
CA GLU A 542 10.06 16.25 11.52
C GLU A 542 11.08 15.12 11.28
N GLY A 543 11.61 15.05 10.06
CA GLY A 543 12.58 14.02 9.68
C GLY A 543 12.01 12.70 9.21
N LEU A 544 10.68 12.54 9.19
CA LEU A 544 10.03 11.36 8.60
C LEU A 544 9.82 11.53 7.10
N ASN A 545 9.78 10.42 6.38
CA ASN A 545 9.40 10.41 4.96
C ASN A 545 7.88 10.60 4.84
N VAL A 546 7.45 11.84 4.61
CA VAL A 546 6.04 12.22 4.54
C VAL A 546 5.31 11.48 3.42
N VAL A 547 5.96 11.25 2.29
CA VAL A 547 5.39 10.50 1.16
C VAL A 547 5.10 9.05 1.54
N ALA A 548 6.05 8.39 2.22
CA ALA A 548 5.86 7.02 2.70
C ALA A 548 4.70 6.95 3.71
N LEU A 549 4.66 7.90 4.64
CA LEU A 549 3.62 7.98 5.66
C LEU A 549 2.21 8.11 5.03
N ILE A 550 2.02 9.02 4.09
CA ILE A 550 0.73 9.23 3.43
C ILE A 550 0.32 7.98 2.62
N ASN A 551 1.26 7.33 1.92
CA ASN A 551 0.99 6.08 1.22
C ASN A 551 0.55 4.96 2.19
N ASP A 552 1.19 4.84 3.36
CA ASP A 552 0.82 3.86 4.38
C ASP A 552 -0.57 4.14 4.98
N MET A 553 -0.94 5.42 5.13
CA MET A 553 -2.27 5.84 5.59
C MET A 553 -3.35 5.42 4.59
N VAL A 554 -3.17 5.73 3.30
CA VAL A 554 -4.10 5.34 2.23
C VAL A 554 -4.21 3.81 2.15
N ALA A 555 -3.08 3.10 2.19
CA ALA A 555 -3.08 1.64 2.16
C ALA A 555 -3.81 1.02 3.36
N SER A 556 -3.64 1.60 4.56
CA SER A 556 -4.33 1.15 5.78
C SER A 556 -5.84 1.36 5.69
N ALA A 557 -6.28 2.52 5.16
CA ALA A 557 -7.69 2.80 4.93
C ALA A 557 -8.32 1.85 3.89
N MET A 558 -7.57 1.44 2.86
CA MET A 558 -8.01 0.43 1.89
C MET A 558 -8.25 -0.95 2.53
N GLU A 559 -7.34 -1.40 3.39
CA GLU A 559 -7.43 -2.70 4.06
C GLU A 559 -8.60 -2.78 5.04
N SER A 560 -8.82 -1.71 5.80
CA SER A 560 -9.88 -1.65 6.83
C SER A 560 -11.28 -1.63 6.23
N GLY A 561 -11.45 -1.24 4.97
CA GLY A 561 -12.73 -1.24 4.24
C GLY A 561 -13.79 -0.34 4.88
N THR A 562 -13.37 0.72 5.52
CA THR A 562 -14.10 1.45 6.54
C THR A 562 -15.19 2.36 6.02
N SER A 563 -16.32 2.25 6.67
CA SER A 563 -17.41 3.23 6.60
C SER A 563 -17.56 4.06 7.90
N ALA A 564 -16.73 3.82 8.91
CA ALA A 564 -16.83 4.46 10.21
C ALA A 564 -15.61 5.36 10.48
N LYS A 565 -15.84 6.61 10.84
CA LYS A 565 -14.81 7.60 11.18
C LYS A 565 -13.83 7.05 12.25
N GLU A 566 -14.35 6.37 13.27
CA GLU A 566 -13.53 5.80 14.37
C GLU A 566 -12.48 4.80 13.88
N GLU A 567 -12.80 3.96 12.90
CA GLU A 567 -11.84 2.98 12.36
C GLU A 567 -10.77 3.66 11.51
N ILE A 568 -11.13 4.74 10.78
CA ILE A 568 -10.19 5.57 10.04
C ILE A 568 -9.24 6.27 11.00
N ASP A 569 -9.78 6.92 12.05
CA ASP A 569 -8.99 7.60 13.07
C ASP A 569 -8.00 6.63 13.75
N GLN A 570 -8.44 5.41 14.07
CA GLN A 570 -7.57 4.36 14.63
C GLN A 570 -6.46 3.93 13.64
N ALA A 571 -6.79 3.74 12.38
CA ALA A 571 -5.81 3.36 11.35
C ALA A 571 -4.78 4.48 11.12
N LEU A 572 -5.23 5.72 11.08
CA LEU A 572 -4.38 6.91 10.94
C LEU A 572 -3.47 7.08 12.15
N ALA A 573 -4.03 7.05 13.37
CA ALA A 573 -3.25 7.14 14.61
C ALA A 573 -2.20 6.04 14.72
N LEU A 574 -2.54 4.80 14.32
CA LEU A 574 -1.59 3.69 14.32
C LEU A 574 -0.48 3.87 13.30
N SER A 575 -0.80 4.36 12.10
CA SER A 575 0.21 4.64 11.06
C SER A 575 1.19 5.71 11.51
N LEU A 576 0.67 6.82 12.05
CA LEU A 576 1.50 7.89 12.63
C LEU A 576 2.38 7.37 13.76
N ALA A 577 1.80 6.63 14.71
CA ALA A 577 2.53 6.10 15.85
C ALA A 577 3.68 5.18 15.45
N ARG A 578 3.47 4.30 14.46
CA ARG A 578 4.53 3.40 13.95
C ARG A 578 5.69 4.15 13.30
N ASN A 579 5.38 5.21 12.56
CA ASN A 579 6.40 5.97 11.85
C ASN A 579 7.14 6.96 12.78
N ALA A 580 6.47 7.51 13.79
CA ALA A 580 7.06 8.43 14.76
C ALA A 580 7.74 7.71 15.96
N ALA A 581 7.54 6.38 16.11
CA ALA A 581 8.11 5.64 17.22
C ALA A 581 9.63 5.57 17.17
N ILE A 582 10.24 5.59 18.34
CA ILE A 582 11.71 5.44 18.52
C ILE A 582 12.19 4.22 17.73
N PRO A 583 13.17 4.35 16.82
CA PRO A 583 13.67 3.22 16.05
C PRO A 583 14.38 2.20 16.94
N GLN A 584 14.37 0.94 16.49
CA GLN A 584 15.12 -0.11 17.19
C GLN A 584 16.62 0.21 17.16
N GLY A 585 17.29 0.00 18.30
CA GLY A 585 18.72 0.26 18.44
C GLY A 585 19.08 1.67 18.94
N GLN A 586 18.09 2.55 19.13
CA GLN A 586 18.34 3.88 19.69
C GLN A 586 18.68 3.80 21.18
N VAL A 587 19.81 4.43 21.55
CA VAL A 587 20.24 4.54 22.95
C VAL A 587 19.45 5.66 23.62
N LEU A 588 18.87 5.35 24.77
CA LEU A 588 18.06 6.27 25.58
C LEU A 588 18.84 6.70 26.83
N SER A 589 18.66 7.94 27.25
CA SER A 589 19.11 8.41 28.56
C SER A 589 18.21 7.86 29.68
N SER A 590 18.68 7.92 30.93
CA SER A 590 17.87 7.48 32.08
C SER A 590 16.53 8.21 32.17
N MET A 591 16.51 9.51 31.88
CA MET A 591 15.33 10.34 31.92
C MET A 591 14.33 9.97 30.81
N GLU A 592 14.81 9.65 29.61
CA GLU A 592 13.94 9.18 28.51
C GLU A 592 13.33 7.81 28.80
N MET A 593 14.12 6.91 29.41
CA MET A 593 13.59 5.61 29.85
C MET A 593 12.50 5.77 30.93
N ASP A 594 12.73 6.64 31.92
CA ASP A 594 11.77 6.94 32.97
C ASP A 594 10.47 7.53 32.37
N ASN A 595 10.58 8.43 31.39
CA ASN A 595 9.44 9.01 30.71
C ASN A 595 8.63 7.96 29.94
N ILE A 596 9.28 7.13 29.15
CA ILE A 596 8.61 6.07 28.38
C ILE A 596 7.88 5.11 29.33
N VAL A 597 8.50 4.71 30.42
CA VAL A 597 7.87 3.80 31.39
C VAL A 597 6.65 4.47 32.03
N ASN A 598 6.78 5.73 32.49
CA ASN A 598 5.68 6.45 33.11
C ASN A 598 4.51 6.67 32.14
N GLU A 599 4.78 7.08 30.92
CA GLU A 599 3.75 7.30 29.89
C GLU A 599 3.09 5.99 29.47
N LEU A 600 3.86 4.89 29.33
CA LEU A 600 3.29 3.57 29.04
C LEU A 600 2.29 3.14 30.12
N PHE A 601 2.65 3.33 31.41
CA PHE A 601 1.75 2.98 32.51
C PHE A 601 0.54 3.91 32.65
N ALA A 602 0.56 5.07 31.99
CA ALA A 602 -0.61 5.95 31.87
C ALA A 602 -1.55 5.53 30.73
N CYS A 603 -1.13 4.67 29.82
CA CYS A 603 -1.95 4.15 28.73
C CYS A 603 -3.06 3.22 29.20
N SER A 604 -4.15 3.13 28.44
CA SER A 604 -5.30 2.25 28.74
C SER A 604 -4.94 0.75 28.66
N ASN A 605 -3.96 0.39 27.84
CA ASN A 605 -3.47 -0.98 27.70
C ASN A 605 -1.94 -1.00 27.63
N VAL A 606 -1.32 -1.40 28.73
CA VAL A 606 0.15 -1.43 28.87
C VAL A 606 0.79 -2.69 28.28
N ASN A 607 0.01 -3.76 28.09
CA ASN A 607 0.55 -5.08 27.77
C ASN A 607 0.72 -5.34 26.27
N TYR A 608 -0.09 -4.68 25.43
CA TYR A 608 -0.15 -4.96 24.00
C TYR A 608 -0.17 -3.66 23.18
N THR A 609 0.51 -3.68 22.02
CA THR A 609 0.35 -2.65 20.99
C THR A 609 -1.08 -2.68 20.43
N PRO A 610 -1.54 -1.65 19.72
CA PRO A 610 -2.82 -1.67 19.02
C PRO A 610 -2.95 -2.82 18.01
N SER A 611 -1.82 -3.36 17.54
CA SER A 611 -1.76 -4.52 16.62
C SER A 611 -1.77 -5.88 17.32
N GLY A 612 -1.86 -5.91 18.68
CA GLY A 612 -1.87 -7.16 19.45
C GLY A 612 -0.48 -7.74 19.77
N GLU A 613 0.62 -7.03 19.50
CA GLU A 613 1.96 -7.48 19.86
C GLU A 613 2.27 -7.19 21.34
N PRO A 614 2.94 -8.10 22.06
CA PRO A 614 3.28 -7.88 23.46
C PRO A 614 4.31 -6.75 23.63
N VAL A 615 4.04 -5.85 24.56
CA VAL A 615 4.91 -4.72 24.94
C VAL A 615 5.77 -5.07 26.15
N ILE A 616 5.17 -5.75 27.14
CA ILE A 616 5.80 -6.11 28.41
C ILE A 616 5.92 -7.62 28.53
N ALA A 617 7.06 -8.08 29.00
CA ALA A 617 7.30 -9.44 29.46
C ALA A 617 7.87 -9.42 30.86
N ILE A 618 7.44 -10.34 31.74
CA ILE A 618 7.96 -10.47 33.10
C ILE A 618 8.64 -11.82 33.24
N MET A 619 9.95 -11.81 33.50
CA MET A 619 10.71 -12.98 33.93
C MET A 619 10.56 -13.12 35.45
N LYS A 620 9.93 -14.20 35.90
CA LYS A 620 9.67 -14.40 37.32
C LYS A 620 10.96 -14.61 38.10
N GLN A 621 10.97 -14.20 39.35
CA GLN A 621 12.12 -14.39 40.25
C GLN A 621 12.57 -15.87 40.32
N GLN A 622 11.64 -16.83 40.35
CA GLN A 622 11.92 -18.26 40.33
C GLN A 622 12.65 -18.73 39.07
N ASP A 623 12.31 -18.14 37.89
CA ASP A 623 12.94 -18.49 36.61
C ASP A 623 14.39 -18.00 36.59
N ILE A 624 14.66 -16.84 37.23
CA ILE A 624 16.00 -16.30 37.38
C ILE A 624 16.83 -17.17 38.34
N GLU A 625 16.27 -17.59 39.47
CA GLU A 625 16.94 -18.43 40.45
C GLU A 625 17.29 -19.80 39.86
N HIS A 626 16.38 -20.41 39.11
CA HIS A 626 16.65 -21.68 38.40
C HIS A 626 17.81 -21.64 37.41
N LEU A 627 18.19 -20.49 36.90
CA LEU A 627 19.37 -20.36 36.02
C LEU A 627 20.68 -20.60 36.78
N PHE A 628 20.66 -20.49 38.11
CA PHE A 628 21.85 -20.64 38.98
C PHE A 628 21.81 -21.93 39.82
N ASP A 629 20.72 -22.69 39.79
CA ASP A 629 20.56 -23.94 40.53
C ASP A 629 21.10 -25.17 39.78
N SER A 630 21.94 -25.00 38.74
CA SER A 630 22.54 -26.09 37.93
C SER A 630 23.90 -26.53 38.40
#